data_be9ff991103ed79e727e2223a872f1ab
#
_entry.id   be9ff991103ed79e727e2223a872f1ab
#
_cell.length_a   1.000
_cell.length_b   1.000
_cell.length_c   1.000
_cell.angle_alpha   90.00
_cell.angle_beta   90.00
_cell.angle_gamma   90.00
#
_symmetry.space_group_name_H-M   'P 1'
#
loop_
_entity.id
_entity.type
_entity.pdbx_description
1 polymer ?
#
loop_
_entity_poly.entity_id
_entity_poly.type
_entity_poly.pdbx_seq_one_letter_code
_entity_poly.pdbx_strand_id
1 'polypeptide(L)'
;MIAVSSMLLSVAGCGTTGAPTPAASEGSQEAKIGVISFLSGGGAAYGEAIKQGLDMAKDELNAKDKIKINLVYEDSRGEKTEAINAANKLINKDNVVGIIGPTLSGEMFAAGPIANGAGVPIMGTSTTAEGITDIGEFVFRNALPESIAIPSAVKKAVEKYKPKTVALMYANNDDFAVSGYKTFEKAAKDNNLQILTTETFADKDTDFSAQLTKIASLKPDIVMVSSLYQEAALILKKARELGITVPFVGGNGFNSPQLMKIAGTAAEGALVASPWFPAKDDPNVKKFVDAYKAKYNKVPDQFAAQAYDALCIYSAALDKSGSATDRKKLRDSLAGIKDFQGVTGKFAFDAQRNPVMDATVLLIKDGQFTELK
;
A
#
# COMPACT_ATOMS: atom_id res chain seq x y z
N MET A 1 -45.35 82.51 -34.17
CA MET A 1 -44.95 82.18 -35.53
C MET A 1 -43.82 81.20 -35.46
N ILE A 2 -44.08 79.95 -35.23
CA ILE A 2 -43.05 78.94 -35.19
C ILE A 2 -43.64 77.72 -35.92
N ALA A 3 -43.02 77.35 -37.01
CA ALA A 3 -43.35 76.21 -37.82
C ALA A 3 -42.78 74.92 -37.19
N VAL A 4 -43.66 73.93 -37.01
CA VAL A 4 -43.29 72.63 -36.55
C VAL A 4 -43.22 71.70 -37.79
N SER A 5 -42.04 71.20 -38.10
CA SER A 5 -41.82 70.26 -39.19
C SER A 5 -41.80 68.86 -38.60
N SER A 6 -42.71 68.01 -39.03
CA SER A 6 -42.79 66.60 -38.64
C SER A 6 -41.94 65.75 -39.54
N MET A 7 -40.99 65.04 -38.94
CA MET A 7 -40.11 64.14 -39.66
C MET A 7 -40.49 62.70 -39.28
N LEU A 8 -40.96 61.93 -40.24
CA LEU A 8 -41.24 60.49 -40.15
C LEU A 8 -39.90 59.71 -40.19
N LEU A 9 -39.60 58.97 -39.12
CA LEU A 9 -38.52 58.01 -39.10
C LEU A 9 -39.03 56.59 -39.44
N SER A 10 -38.59 56.05 -40.51
CA SER A 10 -38.74 54.64 -40.90
C SER A 10 -37.79 53.75 -40.05
N VAL A 11 -38.39 52.79 -39.32
CA VAL A 11 -37.68 51.82 -38.54
C VAL A 11 -37.25 50.69 -39.47
N ALA A 12 -35.95 50.59 -39.77
CA ALA A 12 -35.33 49.43 -40.39
C ALA A 12 -34.97 48.42 -39.31
N GLY A 13 -35.57 47.22 -39.38
CA GLY A 13 -35.25 46.09 -38.47
C GLY A 13 -33.85 45.55 -38.75
N CYS A 14 -32.93 45.69 -37.78
CA CYS A 14 -31.68 44.97 -37.76
C CYS A 14 -31.90 43.64 -37.10
N GLY A 15 -31.77 42.54 -37.89
CA GLY A 15 -31.66 41.19 -37.36
C GLY A 15 -30.35 41.06 -36.57
N THR A 16 -30.45 40.81 -35.27
CA THR A 16 -29.30 40.46 -34.44
C THR A 16 -28.90 39.03 -34.77
N THR A 17 -27.85 38.86 -35.59
CA THR A 17 -27.09 37.61 -35.63
C THR A 17 -26.42 37.42 -34.28
N GLY A 18 -26.95 36.50 -33.50
CA GLY A 18 -26.31 36.08 -32.25
C GLY A 18 -24.90 35.55 -32.55
N ALA A 19 -23.89 36.27 -32.08
CA ALA A 19 -22.54 35.73 -32.07
C ALA A 19 -22.55 34.44 -31.27
N PRO A 20 -21.84 33.37 -31.72
CA PRO A 20 -21.71 32.17 -30.93
C PRO A 20 -21.01 32.54 -29.62
N THR A 21 -21.71 32.30 -28.49
CA THR A 21 -21.08 32.32 -27.17
C THR A 21 -19.85 31.43 -27.24
N PRO A 22 -18.66 31.90 -26.82
CA PRO A 22 -17.49 31.03 -26.75
C PRO A 22 -17.87 29.86 -25.84
N ALA A 23 -17.75 28.63 -26.36
CA ALA A 23 -17.84 27.44 -25.53
C ALA A 23 -16.85 27.66 -24.39
N ALA A 24 -17.35 27.65 -23.15
CA ALA A 24 -16.49 27.66 -21.98
C ALA A 24 -15.46 26.54 -22.18
N SER A 25 -14.18 26.89 -22.21
CA SER A 25 -13.13 25.91 -22.20
C SER A 25 -13.42 25.02 -20.99
N GLU A 26 -13.66 23.73 -21.20
CA GLU A 26 -13.73 22.76 -20.10
C GLU A 26 -12.38 22.84 -19.37
N GLY A 27 -12.33 23.66 -18.32
CA GLY A 27 -11.16 23.78 -17.46
C GLY A 27 -10.89 22.39 -16.92
N SER A 28 -9.65 21.92 -17.03
CA SER A 28 -9.26 20.64 -16.47
C SER A 28 -9.66 20.62 -15.00
N GLN A 29 -10.50 19.66 -14.61
CA GLN A 29 -10.87 19.48 -13.20
C GLN A 29 -9.66 18.95 -12.45
N GLU A 30 -9.42 19.43 -11.23
CA GLU A 30 -8.35 18.98 -10.35
C GLU A 30 -8.92 18.23 -9.15
N ALA A 31 -8.46 16.98 -8.95
CA ALA A 31 -8.77 16.17 -7.78
C ALA A 31 -7.59 16.22 -6.81
N LYS A 32 -7.83 16.68 -5.58
CA LYS A 32 -6.85 16.62 -4.50
C LYS A 32 -6.94 15.26 -3.80
N ILE A 33 -5.87 14.48 -3.85
CA ILE A 33 -5.73 13.20 -3.14
C ILE A 33 -4.72 13.39 -2.01
N GLY A 34 -5.14 13.13 -0.77
CA GLY A 34 -4.27 13.10 0.38
C GLY A 34 -3.40 11.85 0.37
N VAL A 35 -2.19 11.96 0.87
CA VAL A 35 -1.30 10.83 1.07
C VAL A 35 -0.79 10.85 2.51
N ILE A 36 -1.10 9.81 3.28
CA ILE A 36 -0.54 9.61 4.61
C ILE A 36 0.51 8.51 4.48
N SER A 37 1.78 8.83 4.74
CA SER A 37 2.86 7.88 4.55
C SER A 37 3.97 8.02 5.57
N PHE A 38 4.65 6.92 5.88
CA PHE A 38 5.78 6.83 6.82
C PHE A 38 7.05 7.37 6.15
N LEU A 39 7.14 8.71 5.97
CA LEU A 39 8.22 9.34 5.19
C LEU A 39 9.51 9.56 5.98
N SER A 40 9.45 9.59 7.31
CA SER A 40 10.63 9.77 8.17
C SER A 40 10.62 8.82 9.36
N GLY A 41 11.79 8.39 9.85
CA GLY A 41 11.93 7.42 10.94
C GLY A 41 12.25 6.00 10.47
N GLY A 42 12.04 5.01 11.33
CA GLY A 42 12.48 3.63 11.13
C GLY A 42 11.90 2.90 9.92
N GLY A 43 10.68 3.23 9.51
CA GLY A 43 10.02 2.65 8.34
C GLY A 43 10.06 3.52 7.08
N ALA A 44 10.88 4.58 7.06
CA ALA A 44 10.90 5.55 5.95
C ALA A 44 11.13 4.92 4.57
N ALA A 45 11.79 3.77 4.49
CA ALA A 45 11.99 3.09 3.21
C ALA A 45 10.68 2.63 2.57
N TYR A 46 9.69 2.22 3.36
CA TYR A 46 8.35 1.92 2.84
C TYR A 46 7.69 3.18 2.27
N GLY A 47 7.73 4.28 3.05
CA GLY A 47 7.13 5.55 2.65
C GLY A 47 7.78 6.18 1.42
N GLU A 48 9.11 6.07 1.30
CA GLU A 48 9.83 6.52 0.11
C GLU A 48 9.40 5.73 -1.14
N ALA A 49 9.31 4.41 -1.05
CA ALA A 49 8.86 3.56 -2.15
C ALA A 49 7.42 3.89 -2.57
N ILE A 50 6.50 4.04 -1.59
CA ILE A 50 5.12 4.47 -1.81
C ILE A 50 5.08 5.82 -2.53
N LYS A 51 5.80 6.82 -2.01
CA LYS A 51 5.87 8.16 -2.61
C LYS A 51 6.35 8.13 -4.06
N GLN A 52 7.40 7.37 -4.34
CA GLN A 52 7.95 7.24 -5.69
C GLN A 52 6.98 6.57 -6.66
N GLY A 53 6.26 5.54 -6.23
CA GLY A 53 5.21 4.90 -7.01
C GLY A 53 4.07 5.88 -7.33
N LEU A 54 3.58 6.62 -6.33
CA LEU A 54 2.54 7.63 -6.49
C LEU A 54 2.96 8.78 -7.42
N ASP A 55 4.17 9.33 -7.23
CA ASP A 55 4.68 10.43 -8.06
C ASP A 55 4.86 10.00 -9.53
N MET A 56 5.28 8.77 -9.77
CA MET A 56 5.39 8.22 -11.12
C MET A 56 4.02 8.07 -11.77
N ALA A 57 3.05 7.49 -11.06
CA ALA A 57 1.67 7.35 -11.55
C ALA A 57 1.04 8.73 -11.83
N LYS A 58 1.19 9.69 -10.90
CA LYS A 58 0.67 11.06 -11.07
C LYS A 58 1.18 11.72 -12.35
N ASP A 59 2.49 11.64 -12.62
CA ASP A 59 3.06 12.27 -13.80
C ASP A 59 2.51 11.65 -15.10
N GLU A 60 2.37 10.33 -15.15
CA GLU A 60 1.80 9.61 -16.30
C GLU A 60 0.30 9.88 -16.49
N LEU A 61 -0.49 9.90 -15.41
CA LEU A 61 -1.93 10.14 -15.44
C LEU A 61 -2.21 11.60 -15.84
N ASN A 62 -1.49 12.55 -15.23
CA ASN A 62 -1.66 13.96 -15.55
C ASN A 62 -1.26 14.34 -16.98
N ALA A 63 -0.48 13.51 -17.66
CA ALA A 63 -0.16 13.72 -19.06
C ALA A 63 -1.32 13.40 -20.01
N LYS A 64 -2.25 12.52 -19.62
CA LYS A 64 -3.28 11.95 -20.51
C LYS A 64 -4.73 12.14 -20.02
N ASP A 65 -4.97 12.16 -18.71
CA ASP A 65 -6.31 12.14 -18.15
C ASP A 65 -6.93 13.54 -18.10
N LYS A 66 -8.26 13.63 -18.16
CA LYS A 66 -9.01 14.90 -18.10
C LYS A 66 -9.02 15.48 -16.69
N ILE A 67 -9.19 14.62 -15.66
CA ILE A 67 -9.11 15.03 -14.26
C ILE A 67 -7.63 14.99 -13.85
N LYS A 68 -7.08 16.16 -13.52
CA LYS A 68 -5.70 16.24 -13.04
C LYS A 68 -5.64 15.89 -11.55
N ILE A 69 -4.62 15.17 -11.14
CA ILE A 69 -4.42 14.74 -9.75
C ILE A 69 -3.37 15.61 -9.09
N ASN A 70 -3.70 16.15 -7.93
CA ASN A 70 -2.78 16.83 -7.04
C ASN A 70 -2.62 16.02 -5.76
N LEU A 71 -1.38 15.59 -5.44
CA LEU A 71 -1.06 14.82 -4.25
C LEU A 71 -0.63 15.74 -3.12
N VAL A 72 -1.32 15.63 -1.98
CA VAL A 72 -1.00 16.36 -0.73
C VAL A 72 -0.43 15.36 0.27
N TYR A 73 0.88 15.45 0.53
CA TYR A 73 1.61 14.52 1.38
C TYR A 73 1.63 14.96 2.84
N GLU A 74 1.38 14.01 3.75
CA GLU A 74 1.56 14.13 5.20
C GLU A 74 2.44 12.97 5.70
N ASP A 75 3.44 13.30 6.51
CA ASP A 75 4.33 12.33 7.13
C ASP A 75 3.72 11.84 8.45
N SER A 76 3.38 10.57 8.51
CA SER A 76 2.84 9.93 9.72
C SER A 76 3.93 9.44 10.69
N ARG A 77 5.17 9.37 10.27
CA ARG A 77 6.31 8.87 11.07
C ARG A 77 6.12 7.46 11.66
N GLY A 78 5.12 6.71 11.16
CA GLY A 78 4.72 5.43 11.71
C GLY A 78 3.94 5.52 13.02
N GLU A 79 3.45 6.72 13.38
CA GLU A 79 2.79 6.97 14.66
C GLU A 79 1.28 7.18 14.47
N LYS A 80 0.46 6.45 15.26
CA LYS A 80 -1.01 6.54 15.22
C LYS A 80 -1.53 7.97 15.38
N THR A 81 -0.93 8.73 16.32
CA THR A 81 -1.31 10.12 16.58
C THR A 81 -1.06 11.03 15.38
N GLU A 82 0.09 10.85 14.70
CA GLU A 82 0.40 11.63 13.51
C GLU A 82 -0.50 11.25 12.33
N ALA A 83 -0.86 9.98 12.19
CA ALA A 83 -1.84 9.55 11.18
C ALA A 83 -3.23 10.17 11.41
N ILE A 84 -3.67 10.29 12.68
CA ILE A 84 -4.90 11.00 13.08
C ILE A 84 -4.81 12.49 12.67
N ASN A 85 -3.71 13.16 13.02
CA ASN A 85 -3.48 14.57 12.70
C ASN A 85 -3.48 14.80 11.20
N ALA A 86 -2.78 13.95 10.45
CA ALA A 86 -2.72 13.96 9.00
C ALA A 86 -4.11 13.81 8.36
N ALA A 87 -4.89 12.81 8.79
CA ALA A 87 -6.25 12.59 8.30
C ALA A 87 -7.14 13.82 8.52
N ASN A 88 -7.13 14.37 9.74
CA ASN A 88 -7.91 15.58 10.06
C ASN A 88 -7.49 16.78 9.22
N LYS A 89 -6.20 17.00 8.99
CA LYS A 89 -5.69 18.09 8.15
C LYS A 89 -6.12 17.92 6.70
N LEU A 90 -5.89 16.77 6.11
CA LEU A 90 -6.24 16.47 4.72
C LEU A 90 -7.75 16.63 4.47
N ILE A 91 -8.58 16.16 5.40
CA ILE A 91 -10.05 16.19 5.28
C ILE A 91 -10.60 17.59 5.46
N ASN A 92 -10.20 18.31 6.52
CA ASN A 92 -10.85 19.52 6.98
C ASN A 92 -10.18 20.81 6.47
N LYS A 93 -8.87 20.78 6.18
CA LYS A 93 -8.10 21.92 5.70
C LYS A 93 -7.85 21.87 4.21
N ASP A 94 -7.36 20.72 3.73
CA ASP A 94 -6.95 20.56 2.33
C ASP A 94 -8.12 20.16 1.44
N ASN A 95 -9.25 19.71 2.03
CA ASN A 95 -10.47 19.29 1.34
C ASN A 95 -10.22 18.22 0.28
N VAL A 96 -9.42 17.19 0.61
CA VAL A 96 -9.13 16.10 -0.32
C VAL A 96 -10.39 15.28 -0.63
N VAL A 97 -10.49 14.75 -1.85
CA VAL A 97 -11.59 13.91 -2.28
C VAL A 97 -11.40 12.44 -1.87
N GLY A 98 -10.16 12.04 -1.64
CA GLY A 98 -9.78 10.70 -1.18
C GLY A 98 -8.39 10.70 -0.57
N ILE A 99 -8.03 9.62 0.12
CA ILE A 99 -6.73 9.45 0.79
C ILE A 99 -6.12 8.13 0.35
N ILE A 100 -4.82 8.12 0.03
CA ILE A 100 -4.00 6.93 -0.14
C ILE A 100 -3.08 6.79 1.06
N GLY A 101 -2.99 5.59 1.63
CA GLY A 101 -2.34 5.33 2.91
C GLY A 101 -3.38 5.11 4.01
N PRO A 102 -2.94 5.14 5.28
CA PRO A 102 -1.54 5.23 5.76
C PRO A 102 -0.71 3.99 5.44
N THR A 103 0.58 4.03 5.81
CA THR A 103 1.52 2.94 5.53
C THR A 103 1.26 1.73 6.43
N LEU A 104 1.14 1.93 7.74
CA LEU A 104 1.02 0.85 8.71
C LEU A 104 -0.44 0.53 9.05
N SER A 105 -0.70 -0.74 9.40
CA SER A 105 -2.04 -1.18 9.80
C SER A 105 -2.54 -0.49 11.07
N GLY A 106 -1.68 -0.27 12.06
CA GLY A 106 -2.03 0.45 13.28
C GLY A 106 -2.42 1.91 13.02
N GLU A 107 -1.79 2.54 12.04
CA GLU A 107 -2.15 3.89 11.58
C GLU A 107 -3.53 3.89 10.89
N MET A 108 -3.86 2.84 10.11
CA MET A 108 -5.17 2.72 9.47
C MET A 108 -6.28 2.49 10.50
N PHE A 109 -6.05 1.71 11.55
CA PHE A 109 -7.00 1.57 12.64
C PHE A 109 -7.26 2.90 13.37
N ALA A 110 -6.29 3.82 13.36
CA ALA A 110 -6.44 5.14 13.96
C ALA A 110 -7.07 6.18 13.01
N ALA A 111 -6.61 6.28 11.78
CA ALA A 111 -7.05 7.28 10.80
C ALA A 111 -8.29 6.86 10.01
N GLY A 112 -8.48 5.57 9.77
CA GLY A 112 -9.58 5.01 9.01
C GLY A 112 -10.97 5.38 9.54
N PRO A 113 -11.25 5.30 10.84
CA PRO A 113 -12.53 5.74 11.42
C PRO A 113 -12.81 7.22 11.17
N ILE A 114 -11.78 8.07 11.15
CA ILE A 114 -11.92 9.51 10.87
C ILE A 114 -12.32 9.73 9.42
N ALA A 115 -11.59 9.10 8.47
CA ALA A 115 -11.90 9.19 7.06
C ALA A 115 -13.30 8.62 6.74
N ASN A 116 -13.63 7.44 7.31
CA ASN A 116 -14.95 6.83 7.14
C ASN A 116 -16.08 7.71 7.69
N GLY A 117 -15.92 8.27 8.89
CA GLY A 117 -16.90 9.16 9.51
C GLY A 117 -17.10 10.48 8.73
N ALA A 118 -16.07 10.96 8.04
CA ALA A 118 -16.11 12.14 7.18
C ALA A 118 -16.58 11.85 5.74
N GLY A 119 -16.87 10.58 5.41
CA GLY A 119 -17.26 10.16 4.06
C GLY A 119 -16.15 10.33 3.03
N VAL A 120 -14.87 10.19 3.42
CA VAL A 120 -13.71 10.30 2.54
C VAL A 120 -13.14 8.90 2.27
N PRO A 121 -13.11 8.42 1.01
CA PRO A 121 -12.47 7.16 0.69
C PRO A 121 -10.99 7.15 1.08
N ILE A 122 -10.58 6.14 1.83
CA ILE A 122 -9.19 5.93 2.23
C ILE A 122 -8.73 4.52 1.82
N MET A 123 -7.57 4.41 1.15
CA MET A 123 -7.05 3.15 0.63
C MET A 123 -5.65 2.87 1.14
N GLY A 124 -5.51 1.82 1.95
CA GLY A 124 -4.21 1.34 2.39
C GLY A 124 -3.49 0.55 1.30
N THR A 125 -2.23 0.91 1.03
CA THR A 125 -1.38 0.22 0.03
C THR A 125 -0.46 -0.81 0.66
N SER A 126 -0.34 -0.81 1.98
CA SER A 126 0.49 -1.75 2.75
C SER A 126 -0.13 -2.17 4.09
N THR A 127 -1.41 -1.85 4.32
CA THR A 127 -2.16 -2.17 5.54
C THR A 127 -2.73 -3.59 5.44
N THR A 128 -1.97 -4.57 5.88
CA THR A 128 -2.22 -6.00 5.62
C THR A 128 -2.91 -6.75 6.76
N ALA A 129 -3.07 -6.13 7.95
CA ALA A 129 -3.72 -6.73 9.11
C ALA A 129 -5.18 -7.14 8.83
N GLU A 130 -5.68 -8.07 9.59
CA GLU A 130 -7.09 -8.45 9.58
C GLU A 130 -7.96 -7.29 10.10
N GLY A 131 -9.18 -7.14 9.60
CA GLY A 131 -10.14 -6.14 10.06
C GLY A 131 -9.98 -4.72 9.48
N ILE A 132 -9.02 -4.47 8.61
CA ILE A 132 -8.80 -3.12 8.01
C ILE A 132 -10.06 -2.60 7.31
N THR A 133 -10.68 -3.39 6.47
CA THR A 133 -11.88 -2.96 5.73
C THR A 133 -13.17 -3.04 6.54
N ASP A 134 -13.14 -3.67 7.72
CA ASP A 134 -14.28 -3.71 8.65
C ASP A 134 -14.51 -2.36 9.36
N ILE A 135 -13.52 -1.45 9.31
CA ILE A 135 -13.62 -0.09 9.85
C ILE A 135 -14.82 0.66 9.27
N GLY A 136 -15.11 0.48 7.97
CA GLY A 136 -16.28 1.09 7.37
C GLY A 136 -16.27 1.09 5.84
N GLU A 137 -17.39 1.53 5.27
CA GLU A 137 -17.62 1.46 3.82
C GLU A 137 -16.74 2.37 2.95
N PHE A 138 -16.08 3.36 3.55
CA PHE A 138 -15.12 4.24 2.88
C PHE A 138 -13.67 3.76 3.02
N VAL A 139 -13.43 2.62 3.69
CA VAL A 139 -12.10 2.06 3.87
C VAL A 139 -11.85 0.94 2.88
N PHE A 140 -10.77 1.05 2.12
CA PHE A 140 -10.31 0.15 1.08
C PHE A 140 -8.87 -0.26 1.33
N ARG A 141 -8.41 -1.31 0.68
CA ARG A 141 -6.98 -1.63 0.54
C ARG A 141 -6.69 -2.34 -0.78
N ASN A 142 -5.56 -2.03 -1.39
CA ASN A 142 -5.00 -2.84 -2.46
C ASN A 142 -3.79 -3.66 -1.98
N ALA A 143 -3.51 -3.65 -0.69
CA ALA A 143 -2.51 -4.49 -0.04
C ALA A 143 -3.00 -5.93 0.10
N LEU A 144 -2.17 -6.91 -0.25
CA LEU A 144 -2.48 -8.34 -0.06
C LEU A 144 -2.59 -8.65 1.45
N PRO A 145 -3.76 -9.13 1.93
CA PRO A 145 -3.94 -9.46 3.34
C PRO A 145 -2.95 -10.51 3.86
N GLU A 146 -2.47 -10.35 5.11
CA GLU A 146 -1.64 -11.38 5.76
C GLU A 146 -2.38 -12.73 5.85
N SER A 147 -3.70 -12.72 5.97
CA SER A 147 -4.53 -13.93 5.96
C SER A 147 -4.44 -14.75 4.66
N ILE A 148 -3.91 -14.17 3.58
CA ILE A 148 -3.63 -14.85 2.30
C ILE A 148 -2.12 -15.06 2.15
N ALA A 149 -1.32 -14.04 2.43
CA ALA A 149 0.13 -14.07 2.23
C ALA A 149 0.83 -15.10 3.12
N ILE A 150 0.59 -15.06 4.42
CA ILE A 150 1.26 -15.93 5.40
C ILE A 150 0.96 -17.42 5.17
N PRO A 151 -0.30 -17.88 5.00
CA PRO A 151 -0.57 -19.29 4.71
C PRO A 151 0.14 -19.77 3.44
N SER A 152 0.23 -18.92 2.41
CA SER A 152 0.97 -19.25 1.17
C SER A 152 2.46 -19.46 1.42
N ALA A 153 3.10 -18.56 2.19
CA ALA A 153 4.52 -18.67 2.56
C ALA A 153 4.79 -19.90 3.44
N VAL A 154 3.95 -20.14 4.45
CA VAL A 154 4.08 -21.29 5.36
C VAL A 154 3.91 -22.60 4.59
N LYS A 155 2.92 -22.70 3.72
CA LYS A 155 2.72 -23.90 2.87
C LYS A 155 3.95 -24.21 2.03
N LYS A 156 4.55 -23.21 1.36
CA LYS A 156 5.78 -23.39 0.58
C LYS A 156 6.97 -23.75 1.44
N ALA A 157 7.09 -23.19 2.65
CA ALA A 157 8.12 -23.58 3.60
C ALA A 157 7.96 -25.05 4.04
N VAL A 158 6.74 -25.49 4.30
CA VAL A 158 6.42 -26.87 4.66
C VAL A 158 6.74 -27.84 3.51
N GLU A 159 6.34 -27.50 2.29
CA GLU A 159 6.64 -28.30 1.09
C GLU A 159 8.15 -28.48 0.88
N LYS A 160 8.91 -27.39 1.05
CA LYS A 160 10.35 -27.35 0.79
C LYS A 160 11.19 -27.99 1.89
N TYR A 161 10.93 -27.63 3.15
CA TYR A 161 11.79 -27.98 4.28
C TYR A 161 11.26 -29.11 5.15
N LYS A 162 9.98 -29.46 5.02
CA LYS A 162 9.27 -30.49 5.78
C LYS A 162 9.47 -30.37 7.30
N PRO A 163 9.32 -29.15 7.87
CA PRO A 163 9.50 -28.91 9.29
C PRO A 163 8.47 -29.67 10.12
N LYS A 164 8.81 -29.97 11.35
CA LYS A 164 7.89 -30.51 12.37
C LYS A 164 7.66 -29.51 13.50
N THR A 165 8.65 -28.66 13.74
CA THR A 165 8.67 -27.71 14.86
C THR A 165 8.90 -26.30 14.37
N VAL A 166 8.33 -25.33 15.09
CA VAL A 166 8.44 -23.90 14.79
C VAL A 166 8.61 -23.07 16.05
N ALA A 167 9.40 -22.00 15.97
CA ALA A 167 9.38 -20.90 16.91
C ALA A 167 8.72 -19.68 16.25
N LEU A 168 7.91 -18.94 17.01
CA LEU A 168 7.25 -17.72 16.58
C LEU A 168 7.88 -16.51 17.27
N MET A 169 8.04 -15.40 16.55
CA MET A 169 8.46 -14.11 17.09
C MET A 169 7.59 -12.98 16.54
N TYR A 170 7.25 -11.97 17.36
CA TYR A 170 6.52 -10.81 16.85
C TYR A 170 6.65 -9.59 17.78
N ALA A 171 6.47 -8.39 17.22
CA ALA A 171 6.34 -7.14 17.96
C ALA A 171 4.95 -7.07 18.61
N ASN A 172 4.89 -7.12 19.94
CA ASN A 172 3.61 -7.26 20.69
C ASN A 172 2.83 -5.96 20.85
N ASN A 173 3.41 -4.83 20.52
CA ASN A 173 2.81 -3.50 20.58
C ASN A 173 2.52 -2.88 19.18
N ASP A 174 2.67 -3.66 18.12
CA ASP A 174 2.34 -3.27 16.74
C ASP A 174 1.16 -4.08 16.21
N ASP A 175 0.09 -3.41 15.75
CA ASP A 175 -1.15 -4.08 15.31
C ASP A 175 -0.95 -4.99 14.09
N PHE A 176 -0.06 -4.59 13.15
CA PHE A 176 0.31 -5.42 12.01
C PHE A 176 1.00 -6.70 12.49
N ALA A 177 2.01 -6.56 13.37
CA ALA A 177 2.79 -7.69 13.85
C ALA A 177 1.95 -8.66 14.70
N VAL A 178 1.05 -8.13 15.53
CA VAL A 178 0.08 -8.95 16.31
C VAL A 178 -0.88 -9.70 15.38
N SER A 179 -1.39 -9.06 14.33
CA SER A 179 -2.27 -9.70 13.34
C SER A 179 -1.52 -10.79 12.56
N GLY A 180 -0.30 -10.49 12.12
CA GLY A 180 0.57 -11.46 11.43
C GLY A 180 0.92 -12.67 12.30
N TYR A 181 1.24 -12.44 13.59
CA TYR A 181 1.45 -13.53 14.55
C TYR A 181 0.26 -14.48 14.64
N LYS A 182 -0.96 -13.95 14.82
CA LYS A 182 -2.18 -14.78 14.88
C LYS A 182 -2.35 -15.62 13.61
N THR A 183 -2.02 -15.06 12.45
CA THR A 183 -2.07 -15.75 11.17
C THR A 183 -0.98 -16.83 11.07
N PHE A 184 0.25 -16.55 11.53
CA PHE A 184 1.32 -17.56 11.62
C PHE A 184 0.96 -18.68 12.57
N GLU A 185 0.44 -18.36 13.76
CA GLU A 185 0.02 -19.38 14.73
C GLU A 185 -1.04 -20.31 14.14
N LYS A 186 -2.05 -19.73 13.46
CA LYS A 186 -3.08 -20.51 12.75
C LYS A 186 -2.45 -21.36 11.64
N ALA A 187 -1.62 -20.78 10.80
CA ALA A 187 -0.98 -21.48 9.68
C ALA A 187 -0.08 -22.63 10.19
N ALA A 188 0.63 -22.46 11.31
CA ALA A 188 1.41 -23.51 11.93
C ALA A 188 0.53 -24.68 12.39
N LYS A 189 -0.59 -24.38 13.07
CA LYS A 189 -1.57 -25.39 13.52
C LYS A 189 -2.20 -26.12 12.33
N ASP A 190 -2.63 -25.41 11.29
CA ASP A 190 -3.24 -25.96 10.08
C ASP A 190 -2.28 -26.92 9.32
N ASN A 191 -0.96 -26.71 9.45
CA ASN A 191 0.08 -27.56 8.87
C ASN A 191 0.68 -28.59 9.85
N ASN A 192 0.05 -28.80 11.04
CA ASN A 192 0.49 -29.74 12.06
C ASN A 192 1.92 -29.49 12.58
N LEU A 193 2.37 -28.24 12.61
CA LEU A 193 3.64 -27.85 13.20
C LEU A 193 3.51 -27.70 14.71
N GLN A 194 4.43 -28.29 15.47
CA GLN A 194 4.53 -28.07 16.90
C GLN A 194 5.18 -26.71 17.18
N ILE A 195 4.45 -25.80 17.80
CA ILE A 195 5.00 -24.52 18.27
C ILE A 195 5.78 -24.78 19.56
N LEU A 196 7.11 -24.61 19.50
CA LEU A 196 8.01 -24.82 20.66
C LEU A 196 8.02 -23.62 21.60
N THR A 197 7.93 -22.42 21.04
CA THR A 197 7.89 -21.17 21.80
C THR A 197 7.29 -20.05 20.95
N THR A 198 6.74 -19.05 21.65
CA THR A 198 6.36 -17.74 21.08
C THR A 198 7.09 -16.67 21.87
N GLU A 199 7.97 -15.94 21.20
CA GLU A 199 8.76 -14.86 21.79
C GLU A 199 8.25 -13.51 21.32
N THR A 200 8.26 -12.53 22.22
CA THR A 200 7.82 -11.18 21.92
C THR A 200 8.93 -10.15 22.15
N PHE A 201 8.80 -9.04 21.46
CA PHE A 201 9.62 -7.85 21.61
C PHE A 201 8.73 -6.61 21.37
N ALA A 202 9.25 -5.42 21.64
CA ALA A 202 8.55 -4.18 21.31
C ALA A 202 9.02 -3.67 19.92
N ASP A 203 8.12 -2.99 19.20
CA ASP A 203 8.47 -2.21 18.01
C ASP A 203 9.62 -1.25 18.36
N LYS A 204 10.60 -1.14 17.47
CA LYS A 204 11.86 -0.39 17.63
C LYS A 204 12.88 -0.99 18.60
N ASP A 205 12.66 -2.18 19.14
CA ASP A 205 13.70 -2.91 19.85
C ASP A 205 14.89 -3.19 18.90
N THR A 206 16.10 -3.18 19.45
CA THR A 206 17.35 -3.41 18.70
C THR A 206 18.15 -4.61 19.19
N ASP A 207 17.81 -5.17 20.35
CA ASP A 207 18.45 -6.36 20.91
C ASP A 207 17.44 -7.48 21.10
N PHE A 208 17.71 -8.61 20.46
CA PHE A 208 16.87 -9.80 20.45
C PHE A 208 17.60 -11.01 21.05
N SER A 209 18.70 -10.77 21.77
CA SER A 209 19.60 -11.82 22.28
C SER A 209 18.89 -12.81 23.22
N ALA A 210 18.03 -12.33 24.11
CA ALA A 210 17.32 -13.17 25.06
C ALA A 210 16.35 -14.15 24.36
N GLN A 211 15.50 -13.61 23.47
CA GLN A 211 14.54 -14.39 22.69
C GLN A 211 15.24 -15.42 21.80
N LEU A 212 16.27 -15.00 21.07
CA LEU A 212 16.98 -15.87 20.14
C LEU A 212 17.85 -16.92 20.85
N THR A 213 18.41 -16.62 22.03
CA THR A 213 19.10 -17.63 22.86
C THR A 213 18.15 -18.75 23.27
N LYS A 214 16.91 -18.40 23.68
CA LYS A 214 15.87 -19.40 23.99
C LYS A 214 15.49 -20.21 22.76
N ILE A 215 15.26 -19.55 21.61
CA ILE A 215 14.97 -20.24 20.33
C ILE A 215 16.10 -21.19 19.95
N ALA A 216 17.36 -20.75 20.05
CA ALA A 216 18.53 -21.59 19.75
C ALA A 216 18.60 -22.85 20.61
N SER A 217 18.25 -22.74 21.91
CA SER A 217 18.23 -23.88 22.83
C SER A 217 17.16 -24.92 22.49
N LEU A 218 16.02 -24.48 21.93
CA LEU A 218 14.88 -25.32 21.56
C LEU A 218 15.04 -26.00 20.21
N LYS A 219 15.94 -25.50 19.36
CA LYS A 219 16.29 -26.05 18.03
C LYS A 219 15.06 -26.28 17.13
N PRO A 220 14.24 -25.26 16.84
CA PRO A 220 13.12 -25.40 15.93
C PRO A 220 13.63 -25.71 14.49
N ASP A 221 12.78 -26.33 13.66
CA ASP A 221 13.07 -26.58 12.26
C ASP A 221 12.94 -25.31 11.40
N ILE A 222 12.05 -24.38 11.78
CA ILE A 222 11.86 -23.06 11.16
C ILE A 222 11.53 -22.01 12.23
N VAL A 223 11.77 -20.74 11.88
CA VAL A 223 11.34 -19.58 12.68
C VAL A 223 10.41 -18.70 11.85
N MET A 224 9.26 -18.33 12.39
CA MET A 224 8.31 -17.40 11.76
C MET A 224 8.32 -16.07 12.51
N VAL A 225 8.44 -14.96 11.77
CA VAL A 225 8.61 -13.63 12.36
C VAL A 225 7.61 -12.64 11.76
N SER A 226 6.85 -11.97 12.63
CA SER A 226 6.01 -10.85 12.25
C SER A 226 6.58 -9.55 12.83
N SER A 227 7.19 -8.74 11.97
CA SER A 227 7.85 -7.48 12.31
C SER A 227 8.06 -6.62 11.07
N LEU A 228 8.46 -5.37 11.24
CA LEU A 228 8.94 -4.52 10.15
C LEU A 228 10.38 -4.91 9.76
N TYR A 229 10.88 -4.35 8.64
CA TYR A 229 12.16 -4.80 8.05
C TYR A 229 13.38 -4.52 8.94
N GLN A 230 13.36 -3.49 9.78
CA GLN A 230 14.50 -3.17 10.64
C GLN A 230 14.72 -4.23 11.70
N GLU A 231 13.68 -4.53 12.47
CA GLU A 231 13.71 -5.58 13.50
C GLU A 231 13.99 -6.94 12.84
N ALA A 232 13.32 -7.24 11.72
CA ALA A 232 13.55 -8.47 10.96
C ALA A 232 15.02 -8.65 10.58
N ALA A 233 15.66 -7.60 10.08
CA ALA A 233 17.07 -7.64 9.68
C ALA A 233 18.01 -7.86 10.89
N LEU A 234 17.74 -7.20 12.02
CA LEU A 234 18.52 -7.35 13.25
C LEU A 234 18.31 -8.74 13.87
N ILE A 235 17.07 -9.26 13.86
CA ILE A 235 16.74 -10.62 14.28
C ILE A 235 17.53 -11.64 13.44
N LEU A 236 17.52 -11.50 12.11
CA LEU A 236 18.26 -12.40 11.21
C LEU A 236 19.77 -12.36 11.51
N LYS A 237 20.36 -11.17 11.66
CA LYS A 237 21.80 -11.05 12.02
C LYS A 237 22.11 -11.75 13.33
N LYS A 238 21.38 -11.41 14.38
CA LYS A 238 21.59 -11.98 15.71
C LYS A 238 21.35 -13.49 15.72
N ALA A 239 20.37 -13.98 14.99
CA ALA A 239 20.11 -15.42 14.84
C ALA A 239 21.30 -16.15 14.23
N ARG A 240 21.92 -15.63 13.17
CA ARG A 240 23.09 -16.23 12.54
C ARG A 240 24.33 -16.18 13.47
N GLU A 241 24.51 -15.08 14.22
CA GLU A 241 25.57 -14.98 15.25
C GLU A 241 25.42 -16.06 16.34
N LEU A 242 24.19 -16.40 16.70
CA LEU A 242 23.89 -17.45 17.69
C LEU A 242 23.82 -18.87 17.08
N GLY A 243 24.18 -19.04 15.82
CA GLY A 243 24.22 -20.32 15.14
C GLY A 243 22.84 -20.86 14.72
N ILE A 244 21.79 -20.05 14.72
CA ILE A 244 20.47 -20.41 14.19
C ILE A 244 20.53 -20.32 12.67
N THR A 245 20.67 -21.46 11.99
CA THR A 245 20.81 -21.55 10.53
C THR A 245 19.53 -21.97 9.81
N VAL A 246 18.48 -22.32 10.56
CA VAL A 246 17.19 -22.75 10.01
C VAL A 246 16.53 -21.64 9.18
N PRO A 247 15.61 -21.99 8.26
CA PRO A 247 14.86 -21.02 7.47
C PRO A 247 14.01 -20.09 8.35
N PHE A 248 13.92 -18.83 7.93
CA PHE A 248 12.99 -17.85 8.49
C PHE A 248 11.86 -17.59 7.51
N VAL A 249 10.63 -17.45 8.03
CA VAL A 249 9.44 -17.06 7.25
C VAL A 249 8.90 -15.75 7.81
N GLY A 250 8.88 -14.72 6.97
CA GLY A 250 8.42 -13.39 7.36
C GLY A 250 7.03 -13.05 6.84
N GLY A 251 6.36 -12.13 7.52
CA GLY A 251 5.18 -11.44 7.03
C GLY A 251 5.54 -10.31 6.04
N ASN A 252 4.57 -9.48 5.66
CA ASN A 252 4.73 -8.44 4.65
C ASN A 252 5.90 -7.47 4.93
N GLY A 253 6.23 -7.23 6.19
CA GLY A 253 7.37 -6.36 6.56
C GLY A 253 8.73 -6.83 6.02
N PHE A 254 8.88 -8.11 5.68
CA PHE A 254 10.11 -8.64 5.06
C PHE A 254 10.29 -8.23 3.58
N ASN A 255 9.26 -7.73 2.92
CA ASN A 255 9.30 -7.42 1.48
C ASN A 255 10.13 -6.18 1.11
N SER A 256 10.78 -5.51 2.06
CA SER A 256 11.64 -4.36 1.76
C SER A 256 13.06 -4.82 1.36
N PRO A 257 13.64 -4.28 0.26
CA PRO A 257 15.04 -4.49 -0.06
C PRO A 257 16.01 -3.99 1.04
N GLN A 258 15.56 -3.11 1.93
CA GLN A 258 16.37 -2.63 3.06
C GLN A 258 16.66 -3.75 4.07
N LEU A 259 15.76 -4.74 4.20
CA LEU A 259 16.04 -5.93 5.01
C LEU A 259 17.37 -6.56 4.60
N MET A 260 17.58 -6.82 3.30
CA MET A 260 18.80 -7.42 2.78
C MET A 260 20.02 -6.50 2.91
N LYS A 261 19.84 -5.18 2.76
CA LYS A 261 20.94 -4.21 2.95
C LYS A 261 21.44 -4.18 4.40
N ILE A 262 20.53 -4.30 5.38
CA ILE A 262 20.88 -4.30 6.81
C ILE A 262 21.39 -5.67 7.24
N ALA A 263 20.68 -6.74 6.88
CA ALA A 263 21.00 -8.10 7.32
C ALA A 263 22.21 -8.71 6.57
N GLY A 264 22.49 -8.24 5.33
CA GLY A 264 23.53 -8.84 4.49
C GLY A 264 23.24 -10.32 4.22
N THR A 265 24.27 -11.14 4.30
CA THR A 265 24.17 -12.60 4.10
C THR A 265 23.30 -13.31 5.15
N ALA A 266 23.01 -12.67 6.29
CA ALA A 266 22.12 -13.25 7.30
C ALA A 266 20.66 -13.40 6.80
N ALA A 267 20.26 -12.64 5.77
CA ALA A 267 18.95 -12.74 5.17
C ALA A 267 18.78 -13.95 4.22
N GLU A 268 19.87 -14.57 3.81
CA GLU A 268 19.83 -15.70 2.87
C GLU A 268 18.95 -16.84 3.39
N GLY A 269 18.10 -17.36 2.50
CA GLY A 269 17.15 -18.42 2.82
C GLY A 269 15.86 -17.97 3.52
N ALA A 270 15.68 -16.68 3.81
CA ALA A 270 14.42 -16.18 4.34
C ALA A 270 13.34 -16.18 3.26
N LEU A 271 12.10 -16.52 3.67
CA LEU A 271 10.92 -16.59 2.81
C LEU A 271 9.91 -15.48 3.19
N VAL A 272 9.22 -15.00 2.17
CA VAL A 272 8.09 -14.08 2.33
C VAL A 272 7.11 -14.26 1.17
N ALA A 273 5.82 -14.07 1.40
CA ALA A 273 4.85 -13.95 0.31
C ALA A 273 4.68 -12.49 -0.09
N SER A 274 4.55 -12.25 -1.38
CA SER A 274 4.42 -10.92 -1.96
C SER A 274 3.34 -10.91 -3.04
N PRO A 275 2.56 -9.84 -3.20
CA PRO A 275 1.64 -9.70 -4.33
C PRO A 275 2.38 -9.42 -5.64
N TRP A 276 3.64 -8.98 -5.56
CA TRP A 276 4.41 -8.52 -6.69
C TRP A 276 5.93 -8.63 -6.45
N PHE A 277 6.69 -8.85 -7.51
CA PHE A 277 8.15 -8.75 -7.48
C PHE A 277 8.69 -8.31 -8.86
N PRO A 278 9.85 -7.63 -8.90
CA PRO A 278 10.32 -6.94 -10.11
C PRO A 278 10.79 -7.86 -11.25
N ALA A 279 11.06 -9.12 -10.97
CA ALA A 279 11.52 -10.10 -11.95
C ALA A 279 10.39 -11.02 -12.48
N LYS A 280 9.12 -10.68 -12.23
CA LYS A 280 7.98 -11.41 -12.78
C LYS A 280 8.00 -11.31 -14.32
N ASP A 281 7.81 -12.44 -14.99
CA ASP A 281 7.75 -12.50 -16.45
C ASP A 281 6.38 -11.97 -16.95
N ASP A 282 6.26 -10.66 -16.97
CA ASP A 282 5.06 -9.93 -17.39
C ASP A 282 5.49 -8.62 -18.09
N PRO A 283 5.00 -8.31 -19.29
CA PRO A 283 5.37 -7.10 -20.03
C PRO A 283 5.06 -5.79 -19.28
N ASN A 284 3.96 -5.73 -18.51
CA ASN A 284 3.59 -4.55 -17.73
C ASN A 284 4.55 -4.35 -16.56
N VAL A 285 4.93 -5.44 -15.89
CA VAL A 285 5.94 -5.41 -14.83
C VAL A 285 7.27 -4.90 -15.38
N LYS A 286 7.72 -5.47 -16.51
CA LYS A 286 8.98 -5.05 -17.14
C LYS A 286 8.96 -3.58 -17.50
N LYS A 287 7.90 -3.09 -18.15
CA LYS A 287 7.74 -1.67 -18.51
C LYS A 287 7.81 -0.76 -17.29
N PHE A 288 7.09 -1.11 -16.21
CA PHE A 288 7.10 -0.36 -14.97
C PHE A 288 8.50 -0.33 -14.33
N VAL A 289 9.16 -1.49 -14.25
CA VAL A 289 10.53 -1.61 -13.69
C VAL A 289 11.54 -0.78 -14.48
N ASP A 290 11.49 -0.83 -15.80
CA ASP A 290 12.41 -0.07 -16.67
C ASP A 290 12.17 1.45 -16.51
N ALA A 291 10.92 1.91 -16.51
CA ALA A 291 10.57 3.31 -16.29
C ALA A 291 10.95 3.81 -14.87
N TYR A 292 10.72 2.99 -13.85
CA TYR A 292 11.10 3.32 -12.48
C TYR A 292 12.63 3.43 -12.33
N LYS A 293 13.38 2.49 -12.92
CA LYS A 293 14.85 2.53 -12.94
C LYS A 293 15.38 3.78 -13.65
N ALA A 294 14.78 4.15 -14.78
CA ALA A 294 15.16 5.34 -15.52
C ALA A 294 14.94 6.61 -14.68
N LYS A 295 13.88 6.67 -13.89
CA LYS A 295 13.53 7.85 -13.07
C LYS A 295 14.30 7.93 -11.75
N TYR A 296 14.47 6.81 -11.06
CA TYR A 296 14.98 6.78 -9.67
C TYR A 296 16.33 6.08 -9.50
N ASN A 297 16.92 5.53 -10.57
CA ASN A 297 18.18 4.77 -10.56
C ASN A 297 18.19 3.61 -9.54
N LYS A 298 17.04 2.99 -9.32
CA LYS A 298 16.87 1.82 -8.43
C LYS A 298 15.73 0.93 -8.90
N VAL A 299 15.77 -0.34 -8.46
CA VAL A 299 14.70 -1.32 -8.73
C VAL A 299 13.53 -1.00 -7.81
N PRO A 300 12.28 -0.95 -8.33
CA PRO A 300 11.11 -0.83 -7.48
C PRO A 300 10.88 -2.08 -6.64
N ASP A 301 10.21 -1.90 -5.51
CA ASP A 301 9.66 -2.98 -4.70
C ASP A 301 8.14 -3.06 -4.80
N GLN A 302 7.52 -3.98 -4.04
CA GLN A 302 6.07 -4.13 -4.04
C GLN A 302 5.33 -2.88 -3.56
N PHE A 303 5.92 -2.11 -2.62
CA PHE A 303 5.28 -0.91 -2.05
C PHE A 303 5.16 0.18 -3.11
N ALA A 304 6.20 0.35 -3.94
CA ALA A 304 6.14 1.26 -5.09
C ALA A 304 5.11 0.80 -6.13
N ALA A 305 5.07 -0.50 -6.46
CA ALA A 305 4.14 -1.04 -7.45
C ALA A 305 2.67 -0.93 -6.97
N GLN A 306 2.38 -1.27 -5.72
CA GLN A 306 1.04 -1.14 -5.15
C GLN A 306 0.58 0.30 -5.04
N ALA A 307 1.47 1.22 -4.66
CA ALA A 307 1.16 2.65 -4.61
C ALA A 307 0.88 3.24 -6.00
N TYR A 308 1.68 2.85 -7.00
CA TYR A 308 1.42 3.22 -8.39
C TYR A 308 0.01 2.77 -8.84
N ASP A 309 -0.33 1.49 -8.61
CA ASP A 309 -1.65 0.97 -8.95
C ASP A 309 -2.78 1.63 -8.14
N ALA A 310 -2.56 1.95 -6.86
CA ALA A 310 -3.54 2.64 -6.04
C ALA A 310 -3.96 3.98 -6.66
N LEU A 311 -3.01 4.77 -7.15
CA LEU A 311 -3.33 6.04 -7.80
C LEU A 311 -4.00 5.83 -9.16
N CYS A 312 -3.59 4.82 -9.92
CA CYS A 312 -4.25 4.45 -11.18
C CYS A 312 -5.70 3.99 -10.93
N ILE A 313 -5.96 3.25 -9.85
CA ILE A 313 -7.31 2.84 -9.42
C ILE A 313 -8.14 4.07 -9.04
N TYR A 314 -7.58 5.02 -8.30
CA TYR A 314 -8.24 6.28 -7.98
C TYR A 314 -8.57 7.10 -9.23
N SER A 315 -7.63 7.21 -10.19
CA SER A 315 -7.86 7.90 -11.45
C SER A 315 -9.01 7.27 -12.25
N ALA A 316 -9.00 5.95 -12.40
CA ALA A 316 -10.08 5.23 -13.08
C ALA A 316 -11.44 5.42 -12.38
N ALA A 317 -11.45 5.47 -11.04
CA ALA A 317 -12.66 5.73 -10.27
C ALA A 317 -13.13 7.18 -10.38
N LEU A 318 -12.24 8.16 -10.44
CA LEU A 318 -12.54 9.57 -10.67
C LEU A 318 -13.18 9.76 -12.07
N ASP A 319 -12.57 9.20 -13.10
CA ASP A 319 -13.11 9.26 -14.47
C ASP A 319 -14.51 8.64 -14.55
N LYS A 320 -14.71 7.47 -13.91
CA LYS A 320 -16.01 6.81 -13.85
C LYS A 320 -17.05 7.61 -13.06
N SER A 321 -16.62 8.30 -12.00
CA SER A 321 -17.49 9.16 -11.16
C SER A 321 -17.95 10.42 -11.89
N GLY A 322 -17.17 10.89 -12.88
CA GLY A 322 -17.34 12.15 -13.58
C GLY A 322 -17.17 13.39 -12.68
N SER A 323 -16.51 13.24 -11.52
CA SER A 323 -16.34 14.34 -10.55
C SER A 323 -14.97 14.27 -9.88
N ALA A 324 -14.30 15.42 -9.80
CA ALA A 324 -13.04 15.59 -9.09
C ALA A 324 -13.20 15.83 -7.58
N THR A 325 -14.43 16.05 -7.07
CA THR A 325 -14.68 16.52 -5.70
C THR A 325 -15.76 15.75 -4.94
N ASP A 326 -16.54 14.91 -5.60
CA ASP A 326 -17.62 14.14 -4.98
C ASP A 326 -17.09 12.85 -4.34
N ARG A 327 -16.92 12.88 -3.02
CA ARG A 327 -16.38 11.78 -2.21
C ARG A 327 -17.23 10.52 -2.28
N LYS A 328 -18.56 10.67 -2.28
CA LYS A 328 -19.47 9.54 -2.33
C LYS A 328 -19.45 8.86 -3.69
N LYS A 329 -19.50 9.63 -4.79
CA LYS A 329 -19.35 9.05 -6.14
C LYS A 329 -18.00 8.37 -6.32
N LEU A 330 -16.92 8.93 -5.78
CA LEU A 330 -15.61 8.31 -5.80
C LEU A 330 -15.63 6.96 -5.06
N ARG A 331 -16.19 6.92 -3.84
CA ARG A 331 -16.33 5.68 -3.07
C ARG A 331 -17.13 4.62 -3.84
N ASP A 332 -18.27 4.99 -4.41
CA ASP A 332 -19.12 4.08 -5.17
C ASP A 332 -18.40 3.56 -6.42
N SER A 333 -17.64 4.42 -7.08
CA SER A 333 -16.83 4.05 -8.26
C SER A 333 -15.68 3.13 -7.89
N LEU A 334 -14.98 3.37 -6.77
CA LEU A 334 -13.94 2.48 -6.24
C LEU A 334 -14.50 1.10 -5.92
N ALA A 335 -15.61 1.01 -5.18
CA ALA A 335 -16.25 -0.26 -4.84
C ALA A 335 -16.71 -1.06 -6.08
N GLY A 336 -16.94 -0.38 -7.19
CA GLY A 336 -17.33 -0.98 -8.46
C GLY A 336 -16.17 -1.37 -9.39
N ILE A 337 -14.91 -1.32 -8.92
CA ILE A 337 -13.72 -1.78 -9.68
C ILE A 337 -13.66 -3.32 -9.66
N LYS A 338 -13.75 -3.96 -10.85
CA LYS A 338 -13.75 -5.44 -10.98
C LYS A 338 -12.73 -5.98 -11.97
N ASP A 339 -12.32 -5.19 -12.95
CA ASP A 339 -11.46 -5.63 -14.06
C ASP A 339 -10.34 -4.62 -14.31
N PHE A 340 -9.66 -4.18 -13.24
CA PHE A 340 -8.53 -3.29 -13.38
C PHE A 340 -7.27 -4.09 -13.71
N GLN A 341 -6.51 -3.61 -14.70
CA GLN A 341 -5.21 -4.18 -15.08
C GLN A 341 -4.10 -3.23 -14.65
N GLY A 342 -3.45 -3.57 -13.57
CA GLY A 342 -2.33 -2.80 -13.02
C GLY A 342 -0.97 -3.42 -13.30
N VAL A 343 0.08 -2.79 -12.76
CA VAL A 343 1.43 -3.36 -12.76
C VAL A 343 1.56 -4.52 -11.76
N THR A 344 0.66 -4.57 -10.77
CA THR A 344 0.57 -5.72 -9.84
C THR A 344 -0.25 -6.88 -10.43
N GLY A 345 -0.80 -6.72 -11.62
CA GLY A 345 -1.62 -7.71 -12.32
C GLY A 345 -3.10 -7.35 -12.38
N LYS A 346 -3.94 -8.36 -12.58
CA LYS A 346 -5.39 -8.19 -12.53
C LYS A 346 -5.83 -7.88 -11.12
N PHE A 347 -6.72 -6.90 -11.00
CA PHE A 347 -7.19 -6.41 -9.72
C PHE A 347 -8.71 -6.23 -9.72
N ALA A 348 -9.34 -6.60 -8.62
CA ALA A 348 -10.73 -6.31 -8.30
C ALA A 348 -10.85 -6.12 -6.78
N PHE A 349 -11.88 -5.39 -6.36
CA PHE A 349 -12.31 -5.45 -4.95
C PHE A 349 -13.35 -6.55 -4.76
N ASP A 350 -13.22 -7.30 -3.65
CA ASP A 350 -14.30 -8.16 -3.15
C ASP A 350 -15.43 -7.33 -2.50
N ALA A 351 -16.47 -8.02 -2.01
CA ALA A 351 -17.60 -7.36 -1.34
C ALA A 351 -17.19 -6.61 -0.06
N GLN A 352 -16.08 -6.98 0.56
CA GLN A 352 -15.48 -6.36 1.75
C GLN A 352 -14.42 -5.32 1.41
N ARG A 353 -14.23 -4.96 0.12
CA ARG A 353 -13.26 -3.97 -0.37
C ARG A 353 -11.78 -4.38 -0.15
N ASN A 354 -11.54 -5.69 -0.02
CA ASN A 354 -10.20 -6.26 -0.08
C ASN A 354 -9.81 -6.56 -1.53
N PRO A 355 -8.52 -6.62 -1.85
CA PRO A 355 -8.06 -7.01 -3.18
C PRO A 355 -8.29 -8.50 -3.44
N VAL A 356 -8.75 -8.81 -4.63
CA VAL A 356 -8.71 -10.18 -5.19
C VAL A 356 -7.41 -10.30 -5.98
N MET A 357 -6.40 -10.92 -5.39
CA MET A 357 -5.08 -11.12 -5.98
C MET A 357 -4.38 -12.35 -5.39
N ASP A 358 -3.42 -12.89 -6.12
CA ASP A 358 -2.64 -14.04 -5.71
C ASP A 358 -1.35 -13.64 -4.99
N ALA A 359 -0.84 -14.52 -4.14
CA ALA A 359 0.46 -14.39 -3.50
C ALA A 359 1.53 -15.17 -4.29
N THR A 360 2.68 -14.55 -4.52
CA THR A 360 3.91 -15.22 -4.96
C THR A 360 4.84 -15.40 -3.76
N VAL A 361 5.33 -16.61 -3.54
CA VAL A 361 6.30 -16.84 -2.45
C VAL A 361 7.71 -16.58 -2.97
N LEU A 362 8.40 -15.72 -2.27
CA LEU A 362 9.76 -15.30 -2.58
C LEU A 362 10.75 -15.89 -1.56
N LEU A 363 11.91 -16.26 -2.06
CA LEU A 363 13.09 -16.68 -1.30
C LEU A 363 14.16 -15.60 -1.48
N ILE A 364 14.83 -15.21 -0.43
CA ILE A 364 16.04 -14.39 -0.53
C ILE A 364 17.20 -15.31 -0.91
N LYS A 365 17.77 -15.06 -2.09
CA LYS A 365 18.90 -15.79 -2.64
C LYS A 365 19.85 -14.82 -3.33
N ASP A 366 21.15 -14.95 -3.02
CA ASP A 366 22.21 -14.08 -3.56
C ASP A 366 21.89 -12.58 -3.35
N GLY A 367 21.32 -12.24 -2.20
CA GLY A 367 20.93 -10.88 -1.82
C GLY A 367 19.75 -10.31 -2.62
N GLN A 368 18.91 -11.14 -3.23
CA GLN A 368 17.75 -10.73 -4.03
C GLN A 368 16.52 -11.60 -3.75
N PHE A 369 15.35 -11.01 -3.95
CA PHE A 369 14.10 -11.77 -3.96
C PHE A 369 14.00 -12.59 -5.25
N THR A 370 13.83 -13.88 -5.11
CA THR A 370 13.63 -14.84 -6.21
C THR A 370 12.36 -15.64 -5.96
N GLU A 371 11.59 -15.92 -7.01
CA GLU A 371 10.39 -16.75 -6.88
C GLU A 371 10.73 -18.18 -6.45
N LEU A 372 10.08 -18.64 -5.39
CA LEU A 372 10.13 -20.02 -4.95
C LEU A 372 9.06 -20.84 -5.69
N LYS A 373 9.49 -21.52 -6.73
CA LYS A 373 8.65 -22.40 -7.55
C LYS A 373 8.28 -23.71 -6.83
#